data_0d71577ad72436fc9b15990b0bcd657e
#
_entry.id   0d71577ad72436fc9b15990b0bcd657e
#
_cell.length_a   1.000
_cell.length_b   1.000
_cell.length_c   1.000
_cell.angle_alpha   90.00
_cell.angle_beta   90.00
_cell.angle_gamma   90.00
#
_symmetry.space_group_name_H-M   'P 1'
#
loop_
_entity.id
_entity.type
_entity.pdbx_description
1 polymer ?
#
loop_
_entity_poly.entity_id
_entity_poly.type
_entity_poly.pdbx_seq_one_letter_code
_entity_poly.pdbx_strand_id
1 'polypeptide(L)'
;DLVLIGGDISWAMALEDAQIDIDSLSSLNGTKVMIKGNHDYWWSGIGKVRDILPSGFYALQNDSIRFDGVVVCGSRCWSVPGSPDFTAQDNKIYLRETERLKLSLASACKIRQEGDKLIALIHYPPFNVHREDTAFTKLFEEYGVDAVVYGHLHGKSVRADKLVVKNG
;
A
#
# COMPACT_ATOMS: atom_id res chain seq x y z
N ASP A 1 -8.10 -16.99 4.04
CA ASP A 1 -8.13 -15.94 3.02
C ASP A 1 -7.31 -14.73 3.48
N LEU A 2 -6.67 -14.03 2.55
CA LEU A 2 -5.92 -12.80 2.76
C LEU A 2 -6.66 -11.65 2.07
N VAL A 3 -6.99 -10.60 2.81
CA VAL A 3 -7.66 -9.39 2.33
C VAL A 3 -6.65 -8.23 2.34
N LEU A 4 -6.43 -7.60 1.21
CA LEU A 4 -5.52 -6.47 1.06
C LEU A 4 -6.32 -5.17 0.97
N ILE A 5 -6.05 -4.22 1.87
CA ILE A 5 -6.76 -2.95 1.99
C ILE A 5 -5.79 -1.82 1.63
N GLY A 6 -6.00 -1.22 0.46
CA GLY A 6 -5.12 -0.22 -0.15
C GLY A 6 -5.23 1.19 0.42
N GLY A 7 -5.66 1.36 1.66
CA GLY A 7 -5.80 2.66 2.33
C GLY A 7 -7.18 3.30 2.14
N ASP A 8 -7.35 4.51 2.72
CA ASP A 8 -8.61 5.27 2.76
C ASP A 8 -9.76 4.47 3.41
N ILE A 9 -9.46 3.88 4.58
CA ILE A 9 -10.38 3.00 5.31
C ILE A 9 -11.45 3.81 6.02
N SER A 10 -11.08 4.96 6.57
CA SER A 10 -11.97 5.85 7.32
C SER A 10 -11.65 7.31 7.06
N TRP A 11 -12.69 8.13 6.99
CA TRP A 11 -12.59 9.59 6.91
C TRP A 11 -12.55 10.26 8.29
N ALA A 12 -12.44 9.48 9.35
CA ALA A 12 -12.29 9.98 10.70
C ALA A 12 -11.06 10.89 10.85
N MET A 13 -11.16 11.86 11.74
CA MET A 13 -10.05 12.75 12.07
C MET A 13 -9.27 12.24 13.30
N ALA A 14 -9.91 11.48 14.16
CA ALA A 14 -9.32 10.89 15.36
C ALA A 14 -9.29 9.37 15.29
N LEU A 15 -8.35 8.78 16.03
CA LEU A 15 -8.12 7.33 16.03
C LEU A 15 -9.33 6.58 16.63
N GLU A 16 -9.92 7.16 17.66
CA GLU A 16 -11.07 6.62 18.36
C GLU A 16 -12.31 6.52 17.45
N ASP A 17 -12.49 7.50 16.56
CA ASP A 17 -13.61 7.50 15.61
C ASP A 17 -13.39 6.47 14.49
N ALA A 18 -12.14 6.29 14.05
CA ALA A 18 -11.78 5.29 13.03
C ALA A 18 -11.97 3.85 13.54
N GLN A 19 -11.93 3.63 14.84
CA GLN A 19 -12.16 2.31 15.46
C GLN A 19 -13.49 1.70 15.03
N ILE A 20 -14.53 2.51 14.90
CA ILE A 20 -15.89 2.07 14.51
C ILE A 20 -15.86 1.42 13.11
N ASP A 21 -15.16 2.07 12.16
CA ASP A 21 -15.04 1.56 10.79
C ASP A 21 -14.18 0.27 10.74
N ILE A 22 -13.08 0.25 11.51
CA ILE A 22 -12.19 -0.91 11.62
C ILE A 22 -12.96 -2.11 12.23
N ASP A 23 -13.69 -1.88 13.29
CA ASP A 23 -14.48 -2.93 13.96
C ASP A 23 -15.58 -3.49 13.06
N SER A 24 -16.20 -2.65 12.21
CA SER A 24 -17.18 -3.12 11.24
C SER A 24 -16.58 -4.13 10.24
N LEU A 25 -15.32 -3.93 9.85
CA LEU A 25 -14.59 -4.84 8.96
C LEU A 25 -14.11 -6.11 9.69
N SER A 26 -14.07 -6.11 11.02
CA SER A 26 -13.59 -7.26 11.80
C SER A 26 -14.48 -8.49 11.67
N SER A 27 -15.77 -8.28 11.40
CA SER A 27 -16.74 -9.36 11.16
C SER A 27 -16.49 -10.14 9.85
N LEU A 28 -15.73 -9.60 8.92
CA LEU A 28 -15.40 -10.26 7.66
C LEU A 28 -14.34 -11.33 7.88
N ASN A 29 -14.50 -12.47 7.21
CA ASN A 29 -13.55 -13.56 7.28
C ASN A 29 -12.20 -13.19 6.65
N GLY A 30 -11.13 -13.84 7.11
CA GLY A 30 -9.78 -13.72 6.57
C GLY A 30 -8.89 -12.72 7.32
N THR A 31 -7.60 -12.85 7.11
CA THR A 31 -6.58 -11.92 7.60
C THR A 31 -6.58 -10.64 6.76
N LYS A 32 -6.62 -9.49 7.41
CA LYS A 32 -6.61 -8.19 6.74
C LYS A 32 -5.25 -7.52 6.88
N VAL A 33 -4.67 -7.13 5.76
CA VAL A 33 -3.44 -6.32 5.71
C VAL A 33 -3.77 -4.98 5.10
N MET A 34 -3.45 -3.92 5.80
CA MET A 34 -3.78 -2.57 5.39
C MET A 34 -2.58 -1.64 5.39
N ILE A 35 -2.66 -0.61 4.57
CA ILE A 35 -1.74 0.52 4.54
C ILE A 35 -2.52 1.83 4.73
N LYS A 36 -1.78 2.90 5.02
CA LYS A 36 -2.35 4.25 5.08
C LYS A 36 -2.68 4.78 3.69
N GLY A 37 -3.87 5.34 3.50
CA GLY A 37 -4.24 6.17 2.36
C GLY A 37 -4.03 7.68 2.63
N ASN A 38 -4.47 8.52 1.70
CA ASN A 38 -4.34 9.98 1.86
C ASN A 38 -5.47 10.59 2.70
N HIS A 39 -6.61 9.93 2.81
CA HIS A 39 -7.73 10.36 3.63
C HIS A 39 -7.77 9.71 5.03
N ASP A 40 -6.85 8.81 5.33
CA ASP A 40 -6.73 8.27 6.69
C ASP A 40 -6.04 9.29 7.62
N TYR A 41 -6.74 10.39 7.93
CA TYR A 41 -6.24 11.48 8.78
C TYR A 41 -5.99 11.03 10.22
N TRP A 42 -6.79 10.08 10.69
CA TRP A 42 -6.69 9.44 12.00
C TRP A 42 -5.37 8.66 12.21
N TRP A 43 -4.73 8.24 11.12
CA TRP A 43 -3.50 7.46 11.18
C TRP A 43 -2.32 8.33 11.58
N SER A 44 -2.06 8.44 12.87
CA SER A 44 -1.00 9.26 13.45
C SER A 44 0.37 8.54 13.42
N GLY A 45 0.56 7.57 14.29
CA GLY A 45 1.77 6.77 14.37
C GLY A 45 1.44 5.28 14.31
N ILE A 46 2.27 4.50 13.62
CA ILE A 46 2.00 3.08 13.37
C ILE A 46 1.81 2.26 14.66
N GLY A 47 2.54 2.57 15.73
CA GLY A 47 2.38 1.92 17.03
C GLY A 47 0.94 2.07 17.54
N LYS A 48 0.45 3.31 17.62
CA LYS A 48 -0.93 3.59 18.08
C LYS A 48 -1.99 2.93 17.20
N VAL A 49 -1.77 2.89 15.89
CA VAL A 49 -2.67 2.19 14.97
C VAL A 49 -2.71 0.70 15.30
N ARG A 50 -1.56 0.07 15.48
CA ARG A 50 -1.47 -1.36 15.80
C ARG A 50 -2.10 -1.72 17.14
N ASP A 51 -2.03 -0.81 18.11
CA ASP A 51 -2.58 -1.01 19.46
C ASP A 51 -4.12 -1.15 19.46
N ILE A 52 -4.79 -0.55 18.46
CA ILE A 52 -6.26 -0.60 18.34
C ILE A 52 -6.77 -1.67 17.39
N LEU A 53 -5.88 -2.33 16.62
CA LEU A 53 -6.33 -3.28 15.60
C LEU A 53 -6.91 -4.56 16.24
N PRO A 54 -8.08 -5.02 15.76
CA PRO A 54 -8.61 -6.31 16.15
C PRO A 54 -7.69 -7.46 15.72
N SER A 55 -7.87 -8.63 16.33
CA SER A 55 -7.18 -9.84 15.90
C SER A 55 -7.41 -10.12 14.42
N GLY A 56 -6.34 -10.50 13.70
CA GLY A 56 -6.38 -10.75 12.27
C GLY A 56 -6.25 -9.51 11.38
N PHE A 57 -6.06 -8.32 11.99
CA PHE A 57 -5.69 -7.09 11.25
C PHE A 57 -4.21 -6.77 11.42
N TYR A 58 -3.59 -6.32 10.33
CA TYR A 58 -2.19 -5.93 10.30
C TYR A 58 -2.01 -4.64 9.50
N ALA A 59 -1.40 -3.63 10.12
CA ALA A 59 -1.06 -2.38 9.47
C ALA A 59 0.42 -2.36 9.10
N LEU A 60 0.74 -2.07 7.83
CA LEU A 60 2.10 -1.93 7.34
C LEU A 60 2.50 -0.47 7.20
N GLN A 61 3.74 -0.19 7.61
CA GLN A 61 4.39 1.11 7.38
C GLN A 61 5.91 0.92 7.38
N ASN A 62 6.51 0.91 6.21
CA ASN A 62 7.95 0.69 5.97
C ASN A 62 8.46 -0.70 6.38
N ASP A 63 7.58 -1.65 6.59
CA ASP A 63 7.85 -3.04 6.96
C ASP A 63 7.05 -4.02 6.08
N SER A 64 7.05 -5.28 6.44
CA SER A 64 6.41 -6.35 5.70
C SER A 64 5.93 -7.44 6.63
N ILE A 65 5.04 -8.29 6.13
CA ILE A 65 4.50 -9.44 6.86
C ILE A 65 4.41 -10.65 5.92
N ARG A 66 4.59 -11.84 6.48
CA ARG A 66 4.50 -13.10 5.75
C ARG A 66 3.33 -13.93 6.23
N PHE A 67 2.54 -14.46 5.29
CA PHE A 67 1.45 -15.42 5.52
C PHE A 67 1.53 -16.53 4.48
N ASP A 68 1.61 -17.77 4.92
CA ASP A 68 1.37 -18.97 4.13
C ASP A 68 1.83 -18.89 2.65
N GLY A 69 3.11 -18.65 2.43
CA GLY A 69 3.67 -18.57 1.07
C GLY A 69 3.49 -17.20 0.37
N VAL A 70 2.99 -16.20 1.08
CA VAL A 70 2.85 -14.83 0.56
C VAL A 70 3.53 -13.85 1.49
N VAL A 71 4.36 -12.97 0.94
CA VAL A 71 4.92 -11.81 1.65
C VAL A 71 4.23 -10.56 1.14
N VAL A 72 3.65 -9.77 2.05
CA VAL A 72 3.05 -8.47 1.74
C VAL A 72 3.95 -7.37 2.28
N CYS A 73 4.33 -6.45 1.42
CA CYS A 73 5.04 -5.22 1.76
C CYS A 73 4.29 -4.02 1.18
N GLY A 74 4.66 -2.81 1.52
CA GLY A 74 4.04 -1.66 0.91
C GLY A 74 4.25 -0.35 1.65
N SER A 75 3.74 0.69 1.01
CA SER A 75 3.79 2.07 1.49
C SER A 75 2.63 2.83 0.88
N ARG A 76 2.31 4.01 1.43
CA ARG A 76 1.31 4.88 0.83
C ARG A 76 1.66 5.25 -0.61
N CYS A 77 2.94 5.40 -0.92
CA CYS A 77 3.44 6.03 -2.14
C CYS A 77 2.92 7.48 -2.30
N TRP A 78 2.96 8.02 -3.50
CA TRP A 78 2.50 9.37 -3.82
C TRP A 78 2.27 9.51 -5.32
N SER A 79 1.68 10.66 -5.71
CA SER A 79 1.61 11.09 -7.11
C SER A 79 3.01 11.06 -7.73
N VAL A 80 3.09 10.63 -8.99
CA VAL A 80 4.36 10.39 -9.69
C VAL A 80 4.64 11.47 -10.73
N PRO A 81 5.91 11.69 -11.14
CA PRO A 81 6.24 12.62 -12.22
C PRO A 81 5.42 12.36 -13.48
N GLY A 82 4.98 13.44 -14.14
CA GLY A 82 4.10 13.36 -15.31
C GLY A 82 2.62 13.18 -14.99
N SER A 83 2.24 13.08 -13.71
CA SER A 83 0.84 13.18 -13.31
C SER A 83 0.31 14.60 -13.47
N PRO A 84 -1.01 14.80 -13.75
CA PRO A 84 -1.62 16.11 -13.73
C PRO A 84 -1.33 16.85 -12.40
N ASP A 85 -1.06 18.14 -12.49
CA ASP A 85 -0.81 19.03 -11.34
C ASP A 85 0.38 18.63 -10.44
N PHE A 86 1.32 17.80 -10.93
CA PHE A 86 2.51 17.40 -10.17
C PHE A 86 3.46 18.59 -9.94
N THR A 87 3.68 18.93 -8.69
CA THR A 87 4.44 20.11 -8.25
C THR A 87 5.85 19.75 -7.73
N ALA A 88 6.67 20.79 -7.49
CA ALA A 88 7.96 20.62 -6.80
C ALA A 88 7.79 20.07 -5.36
N GLN A 89 6.67 20.37 -4.70
CA GLN A 89 6.37 19.82 -3.38
C GLN A 89 6.02 18.34 -3.47
N ASP A 90 5.26 17.93 -4.49
CA ASP A 90 4.96 16.52 -4.74
C ASP A 90 6.22 15.72 -5.02
N ASN A 91 7.18 16.30 -5.75
CA ASN A 91 8.46 15.65 -5.99
C ASN A 91 9.24 15.36 -4.69
N LYS A 92 9.21 16.27 -3.71
CA LYS A 92 9.84 16.02 -2.40
C LYS A 92 9.16 14.87 -1.66
N ILE A 93 7.83 14.82 -1.72
CA ILE A 93 7.06 13.74 -1.10
C ILE A 93 7.33 12.43 -1.84
N TYR A 94 7.30 12.43 -3.16
CA TYR A 94 7.58 11.27 -4.01
C TYR A 94 8.93 10.64 -3.69
N LEU A 95 10.00 11.43 -3.60
CA LEU A 95 11.33 10.94 -3.25
C LEU A 95 11.34 10.29 -1.84
N ARG A 96 10.70 10.93 -0.86
CA ARG A 96 10.59 10.37 0.50
C ARG A 96 9.80 9.06 0.52
N GLU A 97 8.69 9.00 -0.21
CA GLU A 97 7.87 7.78 -0.29
C GLU A 97 8.58 6.66 -1.06
N THR A 98 9.46 7.00 -2.02
CA THR A 98 10.35 6.04 -2.69
C THR A 98 11.28 5.35 -1.67
N GLU A 99 11.91 6.12 -0.78
CA GLU A 99 12.76 5.55 0.27
C GLU A 99 11.95 4.71 1.27
N ARG A 100 10.74 5.10 1.61
CA ARG A 100 9.84 4.32 2.47
C ARG A 100 9.44 2.99 1.84
N LEU A 101 9.11 2.99 0.55
CA LEU A 101 8.81 1.77 -0.19
C LEU A 101 10.04 0.85 -0.23
N LYS A 102 11.23 1.40 -0.46
CA LYS A 102 12.48 0.65 -0.43
C LYS A 102 12.75 -0.03 0.92
N LEU A 103 12.47 0.66 2.03
CA LEU A 103 12.57 0.06 3.38
C LEU A 103 11.62 -1.14 3.52
N SER A 104 10.38 -1.00 3.05
CA SER A 104 9.38 -2.07 3.11
C SER A 104 9.78 -3.28 2.26
N LEU A 105 10.26 -3.05 1.03
CA LEU A 105 10.76 -4.09 0.14
C LEU A 105 12.00 -4.80 0.72
N ALA A 106 12.93 -4.05 1.29
CA ALA A 106 14.09 -4.62 1.98
C ALA A 106 13.71 -5.45 3.22
N SER A 107 12.66 -5.04 3.94
CA SER A 107 12.06 -5.84 5.02
C SER A 107 11.50 -7.15 4.49
N ALA A 108 10.78 -7.09 3.35
CA ALA A 108 10.20 -8.28 2.72
C ALA A 108 11.27 -9.30 2.32
N CYS A 109 12.39 -8.87 1.75
CA CYS A 109 13.49 -9.75 1.39
C CYS A 109 14.07 -10.52 2.59
N LYS A 110 14.02 -9.94 3.79
CA LYS A 110 14.55 -10.60 5.01
C LYS A 110 13.68 -11.75 5.49
N ILE A 111 12.38 -11.70 5.20
CA ILE A 111 11.41 -12.69 5.69
C ILE A 111 10.88 -13.61 4.59
N ARG A 112 11.13 -13.29 3.30
CA ARG A 112 10.75 -14.07 2.15
C ARG A 112 11.50 -15.39 2.13
N GLN A 113 10.78 -16.49 1.90
CA GLN A 113 11.32 -17.83 1.73
C GLN A 113 11.22 -18.28 0.27
N GLU A 114 11.94 -19.34 -0.07
CA GLU A 114 11.86 -19.93 -1.41
C GLU A 114 10.42 -20.35 -1.73
N GLY A 115 9.94 -19.99 -2.92
CA GLY A 115 8.57 -20.24 -3.35
C GLY A 115 7.54 -19.19 -2.93
N ASP A 116 7.86 -18.29 -2.01
CA ASP A 116 6.93 -17.24 -1.59
C ASP A 116 6.66 -16.23 -2.72
N LYS A 117 5.41 -15.82 -2.83
CA LYS A 117 4.99 -14.70 -3.68
C LYS A 117 5.15 -13.38 -2.93
N LEU A 118 5.72 -12.39 -3.60
CA LEU A 118 5.89 -11.03 -3.06
C LEU A 118 4.84 -10.10 -3.65
N ILE A 119 3.98 -9.56 -2.78
CA ILE A 119 2.93 -8.61 -3.15
C ILE A 119 3.25 -7.24 -2.57
N ALA A 120 3.29 -6.21 -3.41
CA ALA A 120 3.37 -4.83 -2.97
C ALA A 120 1.96 -4.25 -2.86
N LEU A 121 1.57 -3.82 -1.65
CA LEU A 121 0.34 -3.11 -1.35
C LEU A 121 0.64 -1.63 -1.22
N ILE A 122 0.11 -0.81 -2.12
CA ILE A 122 0.34 0.63 -2.14
C ILE A 122 -0.98 1.40 -2.25
N HIS A 123 -0.98 2.69 -1.92
CA HIS A 123 -2.20 3.48 -2.04
C HIS A 123 -2.28 4.19 -3.39
N TYR A 124 -1.28 5.00 -3.73
CA TYR A 124 -1.25 5.70 -5.02
C TYR A 124 -0.81 4.77 -6.15
N PRO A 125 -1.39 4.88 -7.37
CA PRO A 125 -0.90 4.15 -8.53
C PRO A 125 0.61 4.37 -8.76
N PRO A 126 1.36 3.34 -9.18
CA PRO A 126 2.81 3.45 -9.32
C PRO A 126 3.26 4.13 -10.62
N PHE A 127 2.34 4.53 -11.49
CA PHE A 127 2.59 5.14 -12.80
C PHE A 127 1.60 6.28 -13.08
N ASN A 128 1.96 7.15 -14.01
CA ASN A 128 1.09 8.22 -14.49
C ASN A 128 0.09 7.72 -15.54
N VAL A 129 -0.72 8.63 -16.10
CA VAL A 129 -1.73 8.30 -17.11
C VAL A 129 -1.16 7.73 -18.42
N HIS A 130 0.12 7.97 -18.68
CA HIS A 130 0.85 7.41 -19.84
C HIS A 130 1.52 6.07 -19.54
N ARG A 131 1.41 5.57 -18.31
CA ARG A 131 2.02 4.32 -17.82
C ARG A 131 3.54 4.29 -17.96
N GLU A 132 4.15 5.45 -17.78
CA GLU A 132 5.60 5.59 -17.80
C GLU A 132 6.25 4.97 -16.56
N ASP A 133 7.48 4.50 -16.73
CA ASP A 133 8.25 3.96 -15.61
C ASP A 133 8.59 5.03 -14.59
N THR A 134 8.51 4.65 -13.33
CA THR A 134 8.78 5.52 -12.19
C THR A 134 9.82 4.88 -11.27
N ALA A 135 10.26 5.60 -10.23
CA ALA A 135 11.09 4.97 -9.22
C ALA A 135 10.37 3.82 -8.50
N PHE A 136 9.04 3.88 -8.37
CA PHE A 136 8.27 2.80 -7.77
C PHE A 136 8.29 1.53 -8.65
N THR A 137 8.02 1.66 -9.96
CA THR A 137 8.02 0.51 -10.88
C THR A 137 9.39 -0.15 -10.96
N LYS A 138 10.46 0.66 -11.00
CA LYS A 138 11.84 0.18 -10.99
C LYS A 138 12.18 -0.60 -9.71
N LEU A 139 11.73 -0.13 -8.56
CA LEU A 139 11.89 -0.87 -7.30
C LEU A 139 11.14 -2.21 -7.34
N PHE A 140 9.93 -2.25 -7.87
CA PHE A 140 9.19 -3.52 -7.98
C PHE A 140 9.92 -4.53 -8.87
N GLU A 141 10.51 -4.08 -9.96
CA GLU A 141 11.34 -4.94 -10.84
C GLU A 141 12.62 -5.39 -10.14
N GLU A 142 13.35 -4.47 -9.49
CA GLU A 142 14.59 -4.75 -8.76
C GLU A 142 14.41 -5.80 -7.67
N TYR A 143 13.29 -5.72 -6.92
CA TYR A 143 13.00 -6.62 -5.81
C TYR A 143 12.20 -7.88 -6.20
N GLY A 144 11.88 -8.05 -7.48
CA GLY A 144 11.14 -9.21 -7.97
C GLY A 144 9.75 -9.32 -7.37
N VAL A 145 8.97 -8.21 -7.40
CA VAL A 145 7.59 -8.18 -6.95
C VAL A 145 6.71 -8.94 -7.94
N ASP A 146 5.97 -9.93 -7.45
CA ASP A 146 5.08 -10.76 -8.27
C ASP A 146 3.77 -10.04 -8.63
N ALA A 147 3.26 -9.18 -7.73
CA ALA A 147 2.02 -8.42 -7.95
C ALA A 147 2.02 -7.10 -7.19
N VAL A 148 1.37 -6.09 -7.77
CA VAL A 148 1.14 -4.78 -7.14
C VAL A 148 -0.36 -4.54 -7.03
N VAL A 149 -0.83 -4.27 -5.80
CA VAL A 149 -2.22 -3.91 -5.50
C VAL A 149 -2.26 -2.45 -5.06
N TYR A 150 -3.11 -1.65 -5.65
CA TYR A 150 -3.23 -0.23 -5.31
C TYR A 150 -4.68 0.24 -5.26
N GLY A 151 -4.89 1.34 -4.53
CA GLY A 151 -6.17 2.01 -4.34
C GLY A 151 -6.24 3.37 -5.02
N HIS A 152 -6.80 4.37 -4.32
CA HIS A 152 -6.85 5.79 -4.68
C HIS A 152 -7.74 6.15 -5.88
N LEU A 153 -7.95 5.27 -6.85
CA LEU A 153 -8.69 5.56 -8.06
C LEU A 153 -10.20 5.61 -7.83
N HIS A 154 -10.85 6.67 -8.28
CA HIS A 154 -12.29 6.89 -8.15
C HIS A 154 -12.98 7.09 -9.50
N GLY A 155 -14.26 6.72 -9.58
CA GLY A 155 -15.13 7.05 -10.70
C GLY A 155 -14.67 6.44 -12.02
N LYS A 156 -14.52 7.27 -13.06
CA LYS A 156 -14.18 6.80 -14.42
C LYS A 156 -12.76 6.25 -14.54
N SER A 157 -11.85 6.65 -13.69
CA SER A 157 -10.46 6.17 -13.69
C SER A 157 -10.34 4.69 -13.32
N VAL A 158 -11.26 4.16 -12.53
CA VAL A 158 -11.31 2.72 -12.16
C VAL A 158 -11.49 1.81 -13.37
N ARG A 159 -12.11 2.29 -14.45
CA ARG A 159 -12.34 1.48 -15.66
C ARG A 159 -11.10 1.34 -16.55
N ALA A 160 -10.11 2.21 -16.40
CA ALA A 160 -8.91 2.23 -17.22
C ALA A 160 -7.84 1.21 -16.76
N ASP A 161 -7.86 0.81 -15.50
CA ASP A 161 -6.83 -0.03 -14.90
C ASP A 161 -7.30 -1.45 -14.63
N LYS A 162 -7.72 -2.13 -15.69
CA LYS A 162 -7.82 -3.59 -15.63
C LYS A 162 -6.43 -4.18 -15.65
N LEU A 163 -6.11 -4.95 -14.63
CA LEU A 163 -4.98 -5.86 -14.46
C LEU A 163 -3.82 -5.61 -15.42
N VAL A 164 -2.79 -4.90 -14.96
CA VAL A 164 -1.54 -4.79 -15.73
C VAL A 164 -0.70 -6.03 -15.39
N VAL A 165 -0.74 -7.02 -16.25
CA VAL A 165 0.21 -8.13 -16.22
C VAL A 165 1.42 -7.73 -17.05
N LYS A 166 2.53 -7.38 -16.42
CA LYS A 166 3.84 -7.40 -17.10
C LYS A 166 4.28 -8.86 -17.18
N ASN A 167 4.10 -9.46 -18.32
CA ASN A 167 4.79 -10.69 -18.63
C ASN A 167 6.26 -10.29 -18.95
N GLY A 168 7.19 -10.77 -18.11
CA GLY A 168 8.60 -10.73 -18.41
C GLY A 168 8.93 -11.67 -19.57
#